data_0d514479c709cac7afb229b86dba8552
#
_entry.id   0d514479c709cac7afb229b86dba8552
#
_cell.length_a   1.000
_cell.length_b   1.000
_cell.length_c   1.000
_cell.angle_alpha   90.00
_cell.angle_beta   90.00
_cell.angle_gamma   90.00
#
_symmetry.space_group_name_H-M   'P 1'
#
loop_
_entity.id
_entity.type
_entity.pdbx_description
1 polymer ?
#
loop_
_entity_poly.entity_id
_entity_poly.type
_entity_poly.pdbx_seq_one_letter_code
_entity_poly.pdbx_strand_id
1 'polypeptide(L)'
;MAAERKGWLDRLKAGLRKTGSSIATVFTGTQIDDALYEELEEALLMADTGVKATQHLLEDLKRRVKETKTTDPAAVKGLLADALAELLRPLEKALVIGEHTPTVIMVAGVNGAGKTTSIGKLTKHLANEGASVLLAAAD
;
A
#
# COMPACT_ATOMS: atom_id res chain seq x y z
N MET A 1 5.74 22.49 -7.33
CA MET A 1 5.39 21.07 -7.56
C MET A 1 5.97 20.10 -6.51
N ALA A 2 7.21 20.24 -6.04
CA ALA A 2 7.79 19.37 -5.00
C ALA A 2 7.16 19.53 -3.59
N ALA A 3 6.71 20.73 -3.22
CA ALA A 3 6.09 20.99 -1.90
C ALA A 3 4.70 20.36 -1.75
N GLU A 4 3.90 20.31 -2.83
CA GLU A 4 2.58 19.64 -2.80
C GLU A 4 2.68 18.13 -2.68
N ARG A 5 3.70 17.51 -3.28
CA ARG A 5 3.96 16.06 -3.15
C ARG A 5 4.33 15.68 -1.72
N LYS A 6 5.15 16.49 -1.02
CA LYS A 6 5.48 16.25 0.40
C LYS A 6 4.23 16.26 1.28
N GLY A 7 3.35 17.23 1.15
CA GLY A 7 2.12 17.31 1.95
C GLY A 7 1.11 16.20 1.68
N TRP A 8 1.10 15.60 0.48
CA TRP A 8 0.26 14.45 0.17
C TRP A 8 0.79 13.16 0.79
N LEU A 9 2.11 12.91 0.67
CA LEU A 9 2.77 11.76 1.30
C LEU A 9 2.65 11.77 2.82
N ASP A 10 2.76 12.94 3.45
CA ASP A 10 2.62 13.07 4.90
C ASP A 10 1.19 12.76 5.36
N ARG A 11 0.17 13.18 4.59
CA ARG A 11 -1.23 12.84 4.83
C ARG A 11 -1.51 11.35 4.62
N LEU A 12 -0.92 10.74 3.60
CA LEU A 12 -1.03 9.30 3.36
C LEU A 12 -0.39 8.51 4.51
N LYS A 13 0.82 8.88 4.92
CA LYS A 13 1.51 8.28 6.07
C LYS A 13 0.69 8.42 7.36
N ALA A 14 0.08 9.57 7.60
CA ALA A 14 -0.78 9.79 8.76
C ALA A 14 -2.02 8.87 8.74
N GLY A 15 -2.65 8.70 7.57
CA GLY A 15 -3.81 7.80 7.41
C GLY A 15 -3.46 6.32 7.59
N LEU A 16 -2.25 5.91 7.20
CA LEU A 16 -1.76 4.54 7.33
C LEU A 16 -1.05 4.24 8.65
N ARG A 17 -0.92 5.24 9.53
CA ARG A 17 -0.13 5.16 10.77
C ARG A 17 -0.60 4.04 11.70
N LYS A 18 -1.91 3.81 11.80
CA LYS A 18 -2.48 2.79 12.68
C LYS A 18 -2.04 1.37 12.27
N THR A 19 -2.16 1.04 10.98
CA THR A 19 -1.73 -0.26 10.43
C THR A 19 -0.21 -0.39 10.46
N GLY A 20 0.52 0.65 10.05
CA GLY A 20 1.98 0.64 10.05
C GLY A 20 2.60 0.57 11.45
N SER A 21 1.95 1.09 12.50
CA SER A 21 2.45 0.98 13.87
C SER A 21 2.37 -0.45 14.41
N SER A 22 1.32 -1.20 14.09
CA SER A 22 1.16 -2.60 14.52
C SER A 22 2.27 -3.49 13.97
N ILE A 23 2.60 -3.34 12.69
CA ILE A 23 3.70 -4.07 12.06
C ILE A 23 5.06 -3.57 12.60
N ALA A 24 5.22 -2.27 12.82
CA ALA A 24 6.47 -1.70 13.29
C ALA A 24 6.85 -2.13 14.71
N THR A 25 5.87 -2.41 15.58
CA THR A 25 6.12 -2.87 16.95
C THR A 25 6.74 -4.26 17.01
N VAL A 26 6.49 -5.11 16.02
CA VAL A 26 7.10 -6.46 15.93
C VAL A 26 8.64 -6.37 15.86
N PHE A 27 9.17 -5.31 15.25
CA PHE A 27 10.62 -5.11 15.09
C PHE A 27 11.30 -4.37 16.25
N THR A 28 10.63 -4.20 17.37
CA THR A 28 11.21 -3.57 18.58
C THR A 28 11.93 -4.56 19.48
N GLY A 29 11.86 -5.85 19.18
CA GLY A 29 12.59 -6.92 19.87
C GLY A 29 14.10 -6.87 19.65
N THR A 30 14.82 -7.69 20.39
CA THR A 30 16.30 -7.73 20.38
C THR A 30 16.87 -8.88 19.52
N GLN A 31 16.03 -9.81 19.07
CA GLN A 31 16.47 -11.01 18.37
C GLN A 31 15.58 -11.28 17.15
N ILE A 32 16.20 -11.93 16.15
CA ILE A 32 15.49 -12.47 14.97
C ILE A 32 15.33 -13.97 15.23
N ASP A 33 14.19 -14.33 15.76
CA ASP A 33 13.83 -15.72 16.14
C ASP A 33 12.46 -16.10 15.55
N ASP A 34 12.02 -17.31 15.84
CA ASP A 34 10.72 -17.80 15.35
C ASP A 34 9.57 -16.97 15.91
N ALA A 35 9.67 -16.43 17.13
CA ALA A 35 8.66 -15.59 17.74
C ALA A 35 8.44 -14.30 16.95
N LEU A 36 9.51 -13.68 16.45
CA LEU A 36 9.40 -12.48 15.57
C LEU A 36 8.60 -12.81 14.29
N TYR A 37 8.82 -13.97 13.68
CA TYR A 37 8.09 -14.34 12.47
C TYR A 37 6.64 -14.69 12.75
N GLU A 38 6.32 -15.31 13.89
CA GLU A 38 4.95 -15.59 14.33
C GLU A 38 4.18 -14.30 14.61
N GLU A 39 4.76 -13.35 15.34
CA GLU A 39 4.18 -12.03 15.58
C GLU A 39 3.98 -11.24 14.27
N LEU A 40 4.91 -11.35 13.33
CA LEU A 40 4.80 -10.71 12.02
C LEU A 40 3.69 -11.34 11.18
N GLU A 41 3.54 -12.67 11.21
CA GLU A 41 2.45 -13.39 10.55
C GLU A 41 1.09 -12.88 11.07
N GLU A 42 0.91 -12.83 12.38
CA GLU A 42 -0.30 -12.31 13.01
C GLU A 42 -0.57 -10.86 12.60
N ALA A 43 0.45 -10.00 12.66
CA ALA A 43 0.31 -8.58 12.30
C ALA A 43 -0.07 -8.38 10.81
N LEU A 44 0.47 -9.18 9.91
CA LEU A 44 0.14 -9.15 8.48
C LEU A 44 -1.29 -9.66 8.22
N LEU A 45 -1.71 -10.73 8.88
CA LEU A 45 -3.08 -11.24 8.78
C LEU A 45 -4.09 -10.24 9.35
N MET A 46 -3.79 -9.62 10.48
CA MET A 46 -4.62 -8.55 11.07
C MET A 46 -4.69 -7.29 10.19
N ALA A 47 -3.68 -7.07 9.35
CA ALA A 47 -3.66 -6.00 8.34
C ALA A 47 -4.39 -6.38 7.03
N ASP A 48 -5.11 -7.51 7.02
CA ASP A 48 -5.88 -8.02 5.88
C ASP A 48 -5.02 -8.34 4.64
N THR A 49 -3.76 -8.72 4.86
CA THR A 49 -2.84 -9.11 3.78
C THR A 49 -3.27 -10.39 3.07
N GLY A 50 -4.00 -11.25 3.78
CA GLY A 50 -4.43 -12.56 3.31
C GLY A 50 -3.37 -13.64 3.46
N VAL A 51 -3.80 -14.89 3.65
CA VAL A 51 -2.93 -16.02 4.05
C VAL A 51 -1.81 -16.27 3.03
N LYS A 52 -2.16 -16.34 1.73
CA LYS A 52 -1.17 -16.66 0.68
C LYS A 52 -0.08 -15.61 0.55
N ALA A 53 -0.46 -14.33 0.58
CA ALA A 53 0.51 -13.24 0.50
C ALA A 53 1.37 -13.16 1.76
N THR A 54 0.80 -13.39 2.94
CA THR A 54 1.53 -13.45 4.20
C THR A 54 2.58 -14.55 4.20
N GLN A 55 2.20 -15.77 3.81
CA GLN A 55 3.15 -16.89 3.71
C GLN A 55 4.29 -16.60 2.73
N HIS A 56 3.97 -16.11 1.53
CA HIS A 56 4.96 -15.73 0.54
C HIS A 56 5.94 -14.68 1.06
N LEU A 57 5.44 -13.63 1.72
CA LEU A 57 6.26 -12.56 2.30
C LEU A 57 7.18 -13.08 3.41
N LEU A 58 6.68 -13.97 4.27
CA LEU A 58 7.49 -14.55 5.35
C LEU A 58 8.58 -15.47 4.83
N GLU A 59 8.29 -16.30 3.84
CA GLU A 59 9.29 -17.16 3.19
C GLU A 59 10.38 -16.34 2.52
N ASP A 60 10.00 -15.32 1.74
CA ASP A 60 10.95 -14.41 1.09
C ASP A 60 11.77 -13.64 2.11
N LEU A 61 11.15 -13.16 3.20
CA LEU A 61 11.82 -12.45 4.27
C LEU A 61 12.86 -13.31 4.97
N LYS A 62 12.50 -14.58 5.34
CA LYS A 62 13.43 -15.53 5.94
C LYS A 62 14.63 -15.79 5.03
N ARG A 63 14.40 -15.95 3.74
CA ARG A 63 15.46 -16.09 2.73
C ARG A 63 16.38 -14.87 2.72
N ARG A 64 15.84 -13.63 2.64
CA ARG A 64 16.60 -12.38 2.61
C ARG A 64 17.44 -12.19 3.88
N VAL A 65 16.86 -12.44 5.05
CA VAL A 65 17.58 -12.37 6.33
C VAL A 65 18.77 -13.31 6.33
N LYS A 66 18.62 -14.54 5.83
CA LYS A 66 19.70 -15.52 5.73
C LYS A 66 20.78 -15.09 4.73
N GLU A 67 20.40 -14.60 3.56
CA GLU A 67 21.32 -14.14 2.50
C GLU A 67 22.12 -12.92 2.93
N THR A 68 21.49 -11.95 3.58
CA THR A 68 22.12 -10.71 4.05
C THR A 68 22.85 -10.90 5.39
N LYS A 69 22.69 -12.05 6.06
CA LYS A 69 23.19 -12.31 7.41
C LYS A 69 22.78 -11.22 8.40
N THR A 70 21.58 -10.70 8.23
CA THR A 70 21.04 -9.61 9.08
C THR A 70 20.81 -10.15 10.49
N THR A 71 21.31 -9.42 11.48
CA THR A 71 21.18 -9.73 12.93
C THR A 71 20.38 -8.70 13.69
N ASP A 72 20.08 -7.55 13.07
CA ASP A 72 19.34 -6.44 13.67
C ASP A 72 17.87 -6.50 13.23
N PRO A 73 16.91 -6.64 14.17
CA PRO A 73 15.49 -6.62 13.85
C PRO A 73 15.03 -5.36 13.13
N ALA A 74 15.64 -4.21 13.41
CA ALA A 74 15.31 -2.97 12.70
C ALA A 74 15.65 -3.02 11.20
N ALA A 75 16.73 -3.74 10.83
CA ALA A 75 17.08 -3.96 9.43
C ALA A 75 16.11 -4.93 8.74
N VAL A 76 15.52 -5.89 9.46
CA VAL A 76 14.52 -6.82 8.93
C VAL A 76 13.27 -6.08 8.44
N LYS A 77 12.89 -5.00 9.11
CA LYS A 77 11.80 -4.12 8.64
C LYS A 77 12.07 -3.54 7.25
N GLY A 78 13.31 -3.18 6.95
CA GLY A 78 13.73 -2.73 5.62
C GLY A 78 13.57 -3.83 4.59
N LEU A 79 14.03 -5.04 4.90
CA LEU A 79 13.90 -6.22 4.03
C LEU A 79 12.42 -6.58 3.76
N LEU A 80 11.54 -6.42 4.75
CA LEU A 80 10.09 -6.59 4.55
C LEU A 80 9.51 -5.54 3.62
N ALA A 81 9.91 -4.28 3.77
CA ALA A 81 9.47 -3.21 2.88
C ALA A 81 9.90 -3.46 1.42
N ASP A 82 11.12 -3.94 1.21
CA ASP A 82 11.62 -4.32 -0.11
C ASP A 82 10.86 -5.52 -0.70
N ALA A 83 10.58 -6.53 0.12
CA ALA A 83 9.79 -7.69 -0.30
C ALA A 83 8.36 -7.29 -0.71
N LEU A 84 7.72 -6.42 0.05
CA LEU A 84 6.40 -5.85 -0.28
C LEU A 84 6.44 -5.04 -1.58
N ALA A 85 7.45 -4.19 -1.75
CA ALA A 85 7.61 -3.41 -2.96
C ALA A 85 7.80 -4.29 -4.20
N GLU A 86 8.59 -5.35 -4.09
CA GLU A 86 8.78 -6.31 -5.19
C GLU A 86 7.51 -7.09 -5.52
N LEU A 87 6.75 -7.51 -4.50
CA LEU A 87 5.47 -8.18 -4.69
C LEU A 87 4.45 -7.29 -5.42
N LEU A 88 4.45 -5.99 -5.15
CA LEU A 88 3.52 -5.02 -5.74
C LEU A 88 3.97 -4.48 -7.10
N ARG A 89 5.27 -4.48 -7.40
CA ARG A 89 5.84 -3.91 -8.63
C ARG A 89 5.20 -4.43 -9.93
N PRO A 90 4.92 -5.75 -10.10
CA PRO A 90 4.25 -6.24 -11.31
C PRO A 90 2.82 -5.74 -11.48
N LEU A 91 2.21 -5.24 -10.40
CA LEU A 91 0.83 -4.73 -10.38
C LEU A 91 0.78 -3.21 -10.60
N GLU A 92 1.93 -2.54 -10.63
CA GLU A 92 2.01 -1.11 -10.92
C GLU A 92 1.63 -0.84 -12.36
N LYS A 93 0.52 -0.12 -12.54
CA LYS A 93 -0.01 0.26 -13.86
C LYS A 93 -0.52 1.69 -13.83
N ALA A 94 -0.31 2.40 -14.92
CA ALA A 94 -0.93 3.70 -15.13
C ALA A 94 -2.44 3.56 -15.35
N LEU A 95 -3.20 4.56 -14.93
CA LEU A 95 -4.59 4.70 -15.32
C LEU A 95 -4.62 5.12 -16.81
N VAL A 96 -5.11 4.22 -17.66
CA VAL A 96 -5.18 4.47 -19.11
C VAL A 96 -6.51 5.13 -19.44
N ILE A 97 -6.43 6.33 -20.03
CA ILE A 97 -7.57 7.11 -20.50
C ILE A 97 -7.47 7.25 -22.03
N GLY A 98 -8.60 7.09 -22.73
CA GLY A 98 -8.66 7.32 -24.18
C GLY A 98 -8.54 6.08 -25.05
N GLU A 99 -8.34 4.87 -24.49
CA GLU A 99 -8.45 3.62 -25.28
C GLU A 99 -9.89 3.36 -25.78
N HIS A 100 -10.87 3.89 -25.05
CA HIS A 100 -12.29 3.79 -25.40
C HIS A 100 -12.94 5.18 -25.44
N THR A 101 -13.94 5.35 -26.28
CA THR A 101 -14.68 6.62 -26.41
C THR A 101 -16.17 6.37 -26.19
N PRO A 102 -16.70 6.79 -25.02
CA PRO A 102 -15.99 7.36 -23.89
C PRO A 102 -15.24 6.30 -23.04
N THR A 103 -14.18 6.72 -22.35
CA THR A 103 -13.65 5.93 -21.23
C THR A 103 -14.59 6.05 -20.04
N VAL A 104 -15.10 4.92 -19.54
CA VAL A 104 -16.01 4.87 -18.38
C VAL A 104 -15.27 4.37 -17.16
N ILE A 105 -15.28 5.16 -16.08
CA ILE A 105 -14.66 4.81 -14.79
C ILE A 105 -15.79 4.68 -13.76
N MET A 106 -16.00 3.48 -13.24
CA MET A 106 -16.93 3.24 -12.14
C MET A 106 -16.21 3.31 -10.80
N VAL A 107 -16.71 4.12 -9.88
CA VAL A 107 -16.19 4.22 -8.52
C VAL A 107 -17.19 3.59 -7.56
N ALA A 108 -16.83 2.46 -6.96
CA ALA A 108 -17.65 1.71 -6.03
C ALA A 108 -17.08 1.75 -4.61
N GLY A 109 -17.94 1.60 -3.61
CA GLY A 109 -17.55 1.53 -2.20
C GLY A 109 -18.76 1.71 -1.27
N VAL A 110 -18.59 1.35 -0.01
CA VAL A 110 -19.62 1.52 1.03
C VAL A 110 -19.88 3.00 1.34
N ASN A 111 -20.99 3.28 2.03
CA ASN A 111 -21.31 4.65 2.43
C ASN A 111 -20.20 5.21 3.35
N GLY A 112 -19.82 6.47 3.13
CA GLY A 112 -18.76 7.11 3.89
C GLY A 112 -17.32 6.72 3.51
N ALA A 113 -17.11 5.83 2.52
CA ALA A 113 -15.77 5.43 2.06
C ALA A 113 -14.97 6.53 1.36
N GLY A 114 -15.58 7.68 1.08
CA GLY A 114 -14.91 8.80 0.40
C GLY A 114 -15.00 8.77 -1.12
N LYS A 115 -15.95 8.03 -1.70
CA LYS A 115 -16.19 7.96 -3.16
C LYS A 115 -16.29 9.33 -3.81
N THR A 116 -17.21 10.17 -3.35
CA THR A 116 -17.46 11.51 -3.88
C THR A 116 -16.20 12.39 -3.83
N THR A 117 -15.46 12.34 -2.73
CA THR A 117 -14.19 13.07 -2.58
C THR A 117 -13.14 12.60 -3.57
N SER A 118 -13.02 11.28 -3.77
CA SER A 118 -12.07 10.69 -4.71
C SER A 118 -12.44 11.02 -6.15
N ILE A 119 -13.73 10.94 -6.50
CA ILE A 119 -14.25 11.33 -7.82
C ILE A 119 -13.92 12.80 -8.12
N GLY A 120 -14.19 13.72 -7.18
CA GLY A 120 -13.90 15.14 -7.37
C GLY A 120 -12.41 15.41 -7.60
N LYS A 121 -11.51 14.72 -6.88
CA LYS A 121 -10.06 14.84 -7.06
C LYS A 121 -9.61 14.29 -8.41
N LEU A 122 -10.11 13.11 -8.79
CA LEU A 122 -9.78 12.48 -10.07
C LEU A 122 -10.28 13.34 -11.23
N THR A 123 -11.51 13.84 -11.17
CA THR A 123 -12.08 14.74 -12.18
C THR A 123 -11.21 15.97 -12.38
N LYS A 124 -10.80 16.61 -11.28
CA LYS A 124 -9.93 17.79 -11.36
C LYS A 124 -8.56 17.45 -11.96
N HIS A 125 -8.00 16.30 -11.61
CA HIS A 125 -6.73 15.84 -12.15
C HIS A 125 -6.81 15.64 -13.66
N LEU A 126 -7.81 14.90 -14.14
CA LEU A 126 -8.03 14.64 -15.56
C LEU A 126 -8.36 15.92 -16.36
N ALA A 127 -9.15 16.82 -15.79
CA ALA A 127 -9.45 18.11 -16.42
C ALA A 127 -8.19 18.98 -16.56
N ASN A 128 -7.30 18.96 -15.58
CA ASN A 128 -6.00 19.67 -15.67
C ASN A 128 -5.08 19.09 -16.75
N GLU A 129 -5.25 17.80 -17.07
CA GLU A 129 -4.55 17.13 -18.19
C GLU A 129 -5.25 17.30 -19.55
N GLY A 130 -6.33 18.11 -19.59
CA GLY A 130 -7.06 18.45 -20.80
C GLY A 130 -8.18 17.49 -21.17
N ALA A 131 -8.52 16.51 -20.31
CA ALA A 131 -9.62 15.61 -20.56
C ALA A 131 -10.98 16.30 -20.30
N SER A 132 -11.98 16.00 -21.16
CA SER A 132 -13.37 16.37 -20.91
C SER A 132 -14.02 15.31 -20.03
N VAL A 133 -14.54 15.68 -18.87
CA VAL A 133 -15.07 14.75 -17.88
C VAL A 133 -16.54 15.01 -17.63
N LEU A 134 -17.37 13.94 -17.75
CA LEU A 134 -18.77 13.94 -17.36
C LEU A 134 -18.94 13.12 -16.07
N LEU A 135 -19.58 13.69 -15.06
CA LEU A 135 -19.94 12.99 -13.84
C LEU A 135 -21.36 12.47 -13.92
N ALA A 136 -21.55 11.19 -13.62
CA ALA A 136 -22.85 10.58 -13.45
C ALA A 136 -22.96 10.03 -12.02
N ALA A 137 -24.03 10.39 -11.32
CA ALA A 137 -24.41 9.80 -10.05
C ALA A 137 -25.58 8.85 -10.26
N ALA A 138 -25.49 7.65 -9.73
CA ALA A 138 -26.59 6.71 -9.62
C ALA A 138 -26.93 6.57 -8.14
N ASP A 139 -28.07 7.12 -7.75
CA ASP A 139 -28.63 6.99 -6.40
C ASP A 139 -29.52 5.75 -6.30
#